data_403224eb807c33fa159791e05f26dd6a
#
_entry.id   403224eb807c33fa159791e05f26dd6a
#
_cell.length_a   1.000
_cell.length_b   1.000
_cell.length_c   1.000
_cell.angle_alpha   90.00
_cell.angle_beta   90.00
_cell.angle_gamma   90.00
#
_symmetry.space_group_name_H-M   'P 1'
#
loop_
_entity.id
_entity.type
_entity.pdbx_description
1 polymer ?
#
loop_
_entity_poly.entity_id
_entity_poly.type
_entity_poly.pdbx_seq_one_letter_code
_entity_poly.pdbx_strand_id
1 'polypeptide(L)'
;MADRTPYQQRVIRNYYQNRDALMLQRLGEMLSDLYLAEGKARQRLWNRVAAALEKLSVPDVRIRHIVNSDNPSLLANLIKELLAKK
;
A
#
# COMPACT_ATOMS: atom_id res chain seq x y z
N MET A 1 0.81 33.07 16.91
CA MET A 1 0.90 32.44 15.60
C MET A 1 2.19 31.70 15.37
N ALA A 2 3.27 32.32 15.70
CA ALA A 2 4.56 31.66 15.54
C ALA A 2 4.63 30.37 16.34
N ASP A 3 4.00 30.34 17.48
CA ASP A 3 4.01 29.17 18.35
C ASP A 3 3.32 27.96 17.73
N ARG A 4 2.46 28.17 16.74
CA ARG A 4 1.80 27.06 16.09
C ARG A 4 2.69 26.38 15.06
N THR A 5 3.71 27.08 14.61
CA THR A 5 4.58 26.55 13.57
C THR A 5 5.25 25.24 13.94
N PRO A 6 5.89 25.13 15.11
CA PRO A 6 6.51 23.85 15.48
C PRO A 6 5.50 22.72 15.58
N TYR A 7 4.33 23.03 16.09
CA TYR A 7 3.26 22.04 16.19
C TYR A 7 2.84 21.56 14.83
N GLN A 8 2.67 22.48 13.90
CA GLN A 8 2.27 22.13 12.55
C GLN A 8 3.31 21.30 11.83
N GLN A 9 4.57 21.62 12.05
CA GLN A 9 5.65 20.83 11.46
C GLN A 9 5.61 19.39 11.96
N ARG A 10 5.33 19.22 13.24
CA ARG A 10 5.22 17.91 13.83
C ARG A 10 4.05 17.14 13.23
N VAL A 11 2.92 17.83 13.05
CA VAL A 11 1.73 17.21 12.45
C VAL A 11 2.02 16.81 11.01
N ILE A 12 2.71 17.65 10.26
CA ILE A 12 3.05 17.34 8.88
C ILE A 12 3.95 16.10 8.82
N ARG A 13 4.92 16.00 9.70
CA ARG A 13 5.79 14.84 9.77
C ARG A 13 5.00 13.57 10.02
N ASN A 14 4.12 13.63 11.01
CA ASN A 14 3.27 12.50 11.33
C ASN A 14 2.37 12.13 10.17
N TYR A 15 1.92 13.14 9.44
CA TYR A 15 1.07 12.91 8.29
C TYR A 15 1.78 12.07 7.24
N TYR A 16 3.05 12.39 6.95
CA TYR A 16 3.82 11.60 5.98
C TYR A 16 4.00 10.17 6.43
N GLN A 17 4.33 9.98 7.69
CA GLN A 17 4.49 8.64 8.23
C GLN A 17 3.17 7.90 8.22
N ASN A 18 2.10 8.58 8.59
CA ASN A 18 0.77 8.00 8.60
C ASN A 18 0.30 7.68 7.20
N ARG A 19 0.76 8.43 6.22
CA ARG A 19 0.39 8.20 4.83
C ARG A 19 0.84 6.83 4.37
N ASP A 20 2.08 6.46 4.68
CA ASP A 20 2.58 5.14 4.33
C ASP A 20 1.84 4.06 5.10
N ALA A 21 1.59 4.29 6.38
CA ALA A 21 0.85 3.35 7.19
C ALA A 21 -0.57 3.15 6.68
N LEU A 22 -1.22 4.25 6.27
CA LEU A 22 -2.56 4.17 5.70
C LEU A 22 -2.55 3.41 4.39
N MET A 23 -1.53 3.63 3.56
CA MET A 23 -1.42 2.92 2.30
C MET A 23 -1.25 1.43 2.52
N LEU A 24 -0.44 1.04 3.49
CA LEU A 24 -0.25 -0.36 3.83
C LEU A 24 -1.53 -0.97 4.39
N GLN A 25 -2.27 -0.20 5.18
CA GLN A 25 -3.55 -0.65 5.69
C GLN A 25 -4.54 -0.90 4.56
N ARG A 26 -4.58 0.00 3.59
CA ARG A 26 -5.46 -0.17 2.43
C ARG A 26 -5.06 -1.38 1.62
N LEU A 27 -3.76 -1.62 1.49
CA LEU A 27 -3.30 -2.83 0.80
C LEU A 27 -3.78 -4.08 1.51
N GLY A 28 -3.77 -4.07 2.83
CA GLY A 28 -4.30 -5.18 3.61
C GLY A 28 -5.77 -5.41 3.36
N GLU A 29 -6.54 -4.33 3.25
CA GLU A 29 -7.96 -4.43 2.93
C GLU A 29 -8.17 -4.97 1.53
N MET A 30 -7.39 -4.48 0.57
CA MET A 30 -7.47 -4.98 -0.79
C MET A 30 -7.09 -6.46 -0.86
N LEU A 31 -6.12 -6.87 -0.06
CA LEU A 31 -5.73 -8.26 0.01
C LEU A 31 -6.90 -9.14 0.46
N SER A 32 -7.60 -8.72 1.50
CA SER A 32 -8.78 -9.44 1.97
C SER A 32 -9.84 -9.52 0.87
N ASP A 33 -10.05 -8.41 0.16
CA ASP A 33 -11.02 -8.37 -0.92
C ASP A 33 -10.62 -9.30 -2.06
N LEU A 34 -9.31 -9.41 -2.32
CA LEU A 34 -8.82 -10.29 -3.37
C LEU A 34 -9.16 -11.75 -3.12
N TYR A 35 -9.17 -12.17 -1.88
CA TYR A 35 -9.54 -13.54 -1.56
C TYR A 35 -10.99 -13.83 -1.87
N LEU A 36 -11.83 -12.81 -1.88
CA LEU A 36 -13.25 -12.95 -2.12
C LEU A 36 -13.67 -12.57 -3.53
N ALA A 37 -12.86 -11.79 -4.23
CA ALA A 37 -13.23 -11.24 -5.53
C ALA A 37 -12.92 -12.23 -6.64
N GLU A 38 -13.71 -12.17 -7.71
CA GLU A 38 -13.52 -13.01 -8.88
C GLU A 38 -13.75 -12.17 -10.14
N GLY A 39 -13.20 -12.65 -11.24
CA GLY A 39 -13.43 -12.05 -12.54
C GLY A 39 -12.95 -10.61 -12.63
N LYS A 40 -13.80 -9.75 -13.15
CA LYS A 40 -13.44 -8.36 -13.38
C LYS A 40 -13.18 -7.58 -12.10
N ALA A 41 -13.92 -7.93 -11.04
CA ALA A 41 -13.71 -7.28 -9.76
C ALA A 41 -12.30 -7.54 -9.24
N ARG A 42 -11.82 -8.76 -9.42
CA ARG A 42 -10.47 -9.13 -9.01
C ARG A 42 -9.42 -8.36 -9.80
N GLN A 43 -9.64 -8.22 -11.11
CA GLN A 43 -8.76 -7.45 -11.95
C GLN A 43 -8.66 -5.99 -11.52
N ARG A 44 -9.80 -5.39 -11.20
CA ARG A 44 -9.83 -4.01 -10.73
C ARG A 44 -9.06 -3.85 -9.43
N LEU A 45 -9.18 -4.82 -8.55
CA LEU A 45 -8.44 -4.79 -7.30
C LEU A 45 -6.94 -4.86 -7.55
N TRP A 46 -6.50 -5.72 -8.46
CA TRP A 46 -5.09 -5.80 -8.80
C TRP A 46 -4.58 -4.49 -9.38
N ASN A 47 -5.39 -3.80 -10.18
CA ASN A 47 -5.00 -2.50 -10.70
C ASN A 47 -4.81 -1.48 -9.57
N ARG A 48 -5.68 -1.52 -8.58
CA ARG A 48 -5.55 -0.65 -7.42
C ARG A 48 -4.32 -1.00 -6.59
N VAL A 49 -4.08 -2.28 -6.44
CA VAL A 49 -2.89 -2.74 -5.72
C VAL A 49 -1.64 -2.24 -6.41
N ALA A 50 -1.58 -2.36 -7.74
CA ALA A 50 -0.43 -1.89 -8.49
C ALA A 50 -0.19 -0.40 -8.27
N ALA A 51 -1.24 0.40 -8.32
CA ALA A 51 -1.13 1.84 -8.10
C ALA A 51 -0.62 2.15 -6.69
N ALA A 52 -1.12 1.43 -5.70
CA ALA A 52 -0.69 1.63 -4.32
C ALA A 52 0.78 1.25 -4.14
N LEU A 53 1.20 0.15 -4.76
CA LEU A 53 2.58 -0.28 -4.66
C LEU A 53 3.53 0.70 -5.34
N GLU A 54 3.11 1.31 -6.44
CA GLU A 54 3.89 2.36 -7.06
C GLU A 54 4.12 3.53 -6.12
N LYS A 55 3.08 3.93 -5.41
CA LYS A 55 3.18 5.03 -4.45
C LYS A 55 4.12 4.69 -3.30
N LEU A 56 4.26 3.42 -3.00
CA LEU A 56 5.18 2.96 -1.96
C LEU A 56 6.59 2.71 -2.50
N SER A 57 6.82 3.06 -3.75
CA SER A 57 8.14 2.95 -4.40
C SER A 57 8.60 1.50 -4.58
N VAL A 58 7.66 0.60 -4.73
CA VAL A 58 7.98 -0.79 -5.06
C VAL A 58 8.42 -0.85 -6.53
N PRO A 59 9.49 -1.57 -6.86
CA PRO A 59 9.95 -1.67 -8.24
C PRO A 59 8.87 -2.22 -9.17
N ASP A 60 8.81 -1.67 -10.36
CA ASP A 60 7.80 -2.04 -11.34
C ASP A 60 7.83 -3.52 -11.70
N VAL A 61 9.04 -4.08 -11.81
CA VAL A 61 9.21 -5.50 -12.12
C VAL A 61 8.53 -6.35 -11.07
N ARG A 62 8.69 -5.96 -9.82
CA ARG A 62 8.10 -6.71 -8.72
C ARG A 62 6.58 -6.57 -8.70
N ILE A 63 6.08 -5.37 -8.98
CA ILE A 63 4.64 -5.13 -9.07
C ILE A 63 4.03 -6.02 -10.15
N ARG A 64 4.64 -6.03 -11.33
CA ARG A 64 4.15 -6.85 -12.42
C ARG A 64 4.14 -8.33 -12.09
N HIS A 65 5.20 -8.78 -11.43
CA HIS A 65 5.28 -10.19 -11.06
C HIS A 65 4.12 -10.58 -10.16
N ILE A 66 3.83 -9.77 -9.17
CA ILE A 66 2.75 -10.04 -8.22
C ILE A 66 1.40 -10.01 -8.91
N VAL A 67 1.16 -8.96 -9.71
CA VAL A 67 -0.12 -8.79 -10.39
C VAL A 67 -0.36 -9.90 -11.41
N ASN A 68 0.67 -10.22 -12.20
CA ASN A 68 0.53 -11.24 -13.24
C ASN A 68 0.37 -12.64 -12.66
N SER A 69 0.92 -12.86 -11.49
CA SER A 69 0.79 -14.17 -10.83
C SER A 69 -0.63 -14.37 -10.28
N ASP A 70 -1.35 -13.28 -10.09
CA ASP A 70 -2.72 -13.34 -9.54
C ASP A 70 -2.75 -14.15 -8.25
N ASN A 71 -1.73 -13.99 -7.43
CA ASN A 71 -1.57 -14.75 -6.20
C ASN A 71 -1.55 -13.79 -5.01
N PRO A 72 -2.65 -13.74 -4.23
CA PRO A 72 -2.70 -12.85 -3.08
C PRO A 72 -1.62 -13.13 -2.03
N SER A 73 -1.12 -14.36 -1.96
CA SER A 73 -0.06 -14.70 -1.01
C SER A 73 1.21 -13.90 -1.26
N LEU A 74 1.51 -13.64 -2.53
CA LEU A 74 2.69 -12.83 -2.88
C LEU A 74 2.52 -11.41 -2.37
N LEU A 75 1.32 -10.87 -2.50
CA LEU A 75 1.03 -9.55 -1.98
C LEU A 75 1.14 -9.52 -0.45
N ALA A 76 0.63 -10.55 0.22
CA ALA A 76 0.73 -10.64 1.66
C ALA A 76 2.18 -10.63 2.12
N ASN A 77 3.04 -11.37 1.43
CA ASN A 77 4.46 -11.40 1.75
C ASN A 77 5.11 -10.04 1.56
N LEU A 78 4.75 -9.35 0.48
CA LEU A 78 5.29 -8.02 0.22
C LEU A 78 4.86 -7.04 1.31
N ILE A 79 3.60 -7.09 1.72
CA ILE A 79 3.10 -6.22 2.78
C ILE A 79 3.90 -6.46 4.06
N LYS A 80 4.17 -7.70 4.39
CA LYS A 80 4.97 -8.03 5.57
C LYS A 80 6.37 -7.43 5.47
N GLU A 81 6.99 -7.52 4.29
CA GLU A 81 8.30 -6.93 4.08
C GLU A 81 8.26 -5.42 4.30
N LEU A 82 7.25 -4.76 3.75
CA LEU A 82 7.13 -3.32 3.87
C LEU A 82 6.89 -2.89 5.31
N LEU A 83 6.13 -3.67 6.06
CA LEU A 83 5.90 -3.39 7.47
C LEU A 83 7.17 -3.58 8.30
N ALA A 84 8.02 -4.51 7.90
CA ALA A 84 9.27 -4.78 8.60
C ALA A 84 10.31 -3.72 8.32
N LYS A 85 10.23 -3.08 7.17
CA LYS A 85 11.15 -1.99 6.82
C LYS A 85 10.73 -0.71 7.51
N LYS A 86 11.69 -0.04 8.08
CA LYS A 86 11.40 1.26 8.67
C LYS A 86 12.44 2.30 8.29
#